data_cd731d727c8a479a8add375ad5335541
#
_entry.id   cd731d727c8a479a8add375ad5335541
#
_cell.length_a   1.000
_cell.length_b   1.000
_cell.length_c   1.000
_cell.angle_alpha   90.00
_cell.angle_beta   90.00
_cell.angle_gamma   90.00
#
_symmetry.space_group_name_H-M   'P 1'
#
loop_
_entity.id
_entity.type
_entity.pdbx_description
1 polymer ?
#
loop_
_entity_poly.entity_id
_entity_poly.type
_entity_poly.pdbx_seq_one_letter_code
_entity_poly.pdbx_strand_id
1 'polypeptide(L)'
;YHNVHMMLGAPGTAKTTVAKLMGKIMEEEKLLPGSQFTCVNGAELKGMYVGHSAPKTKALFEENDIIVIDEAYSLTGDRSEPDSFSREAIAQLVIELEEHAEDKLVIFAEYGGTDVDEKNNKMKEFIDANPGIKSRINSTFYFPSYTAPEMAEIFKKHAEISGYELPENWKEPITAYFSTRVNDENFGNGREARALFEKVSVQMAKRIMGDANGGLQNSINEKAIKQCRISDIEGAIRRAREENKQISGRVKVHNRIGF
;
A
#
# COMPACT_ATOMS: atom_id res chain seq x y z
N TYR A 1 -15.30 12.57 -20.78
CA TYR A 1 -15.10 12.10 -19.40
C TYR A 1 -13.67 11.61 -19.26
N HIS A 2 -12.87 12.19 -18.36
CA HIS A 2 -11.54 11.72 -18.08
C HIS A 2 -11.60 10.61 -17.03
N ASN A 3 -10.98 9.44 -17.28
CA ASN A 3 -10.83 8.38 -16.31
C ASN A 3 -9.61 8.63 -15.40
N VAL A 4 -9.55 9.84 -14.84
CA VAL A 4 -8.48 10.29 -13.95
C VAL A 4 -9.02 10.46 -12.55
N HIS A 5 -8.44 9.79 -11.60
CA HIS A 5 -8.91 9.79 -10.21
C HIS A 5 -7.78 10.03 -9.23
N MET A 6 -8.13 10.45 -8.02
CA MET A 6 -7.22 10.58 -6.91
C MET A 6 -7.61 9.63 -5.78
N MET A 7 -6.65 8.91 -5.21
CA MET A 7 -6.83 8.01 -4.08
C MET A 7 -5.97 8.46 -2.91
N LEU A 8 -6.62 8.94 -1.86
CA LEU A 8 -5.99 9.47 -0.66
C LEU A 8 -6.19 8.55 0.52
N GLY A 9 -5.19 8.36 1.36
CA GLY A 9 -5.31 7.58 2.58
C GLY A 9 -3.98 7.01 3.07
N ALA A 10 -3.98 6.49 4.29
CA ALA A 10 -2.79 5.94 4.94
C ALA A 10 -2.14 4.78 4.15
N PRO A 11 -0.86 4.48 4.42
CA PRO A 11 -0.21 3.31 3.84
C PRO A 11 -0.96 2.02 4.18
N GLY A 12 -1.03 1.09 3.21
CA GLY A 12 -1.64 -0.22 3.44
C GLY A 12 -3.17 -0.25 3.47
N THR A 13 -3.86 0.81 3.03
CA THR A 13 -5.34 0.88 2.94
C THR A 13 -5.90 0.34 1.62
N ALA A 14 -5.14 -0.46 0.89
CA ALA A 14 -5.51 -1.15 -0.35
C ALA A 14 -5.74 -0.27 -1.58
N LYS A 15 -5.28 0.98 -1.64
CA LYS A 15 -5.43 1.86 -2.82
C LYS A 15 -5.04 1.17 -4.13
N THR A 16 -3.82 0.63 -4.21
CA THR A 16 -3.32 -0.08 -5.41
C THR A 16 -4.13 -1.34 -5.75
N THR A 17 -4.66 -2.04 -4.74
CA THR A 17 -5.52 -3.22 -4.95
C THR A 17 -6.85 -2.82 -5.55
N VAL A 18 -7.45 -1.74 -5.06
CA VAL A 18 -8.70 -1.19 -5.60
C VAL A 18 -8.48 -0.65 -7.02
N ALA A 19 -7.37 0.03 -7.29
CA ALA A 19 -7.01 0.50 -8.62
C ALA A 19 -6.96 -0.66 -9.65
N LYS A 20 -6.31 -1.77 -9.29
CA LYS A 20 -6.26 -2.98 -10.13
C LYS A 20 -7.64 -3.58 -10.38
N LEU A 21 -8.49 -3.61 -9.34
CA LEU A 21 -9.84 -4.13 -9.44
C LEU A 21 -10.71 -3.25 -10.34
N MET A 22 -10.63 -1.92 -10.16
CA MET A 22 -11.32 -0.96 -11.02
C MET A 22 -10.94 -1.16 -12.50
N GLY A 23 -9.65 -1.26 -12.79
CA GLY A 23 -9.18 -1.47 -14.15
C GLY A 23 -9.70 -2.77 -14.77
N LYS A 24 -9.71 -3.87 -14.02
CA LYS A 24 -10.28 -5.15 -14.50
C LYS A 24 -11.77 -5.04 -14.79
N ILE A 25 -12.55 -4.41 -13.91
CA ILE A 25 -13.98 -4.20 -14.12
C ILE A 25 -14.19 -3.35 -15.40
N MET A 26 -13.42 -2.28 -15.56
CA MET A 26 -13.53 -1.40 -16.73
C MET A 26 -13.15 -2.11 -18.03
N GLU A 27 -12.17 -3.03 -18.01
CA GLU A 27 -11.84 -3.88 -19.15
C GLU A 27 -12.98 -4.85 -19.48
N GLU A 28 -13.52 -5.56 -18.48
CA GLU A 28 -14.65 -6.50 -18.64
C GLU A 28 -15.88 -5.79 -19.20
N GLU A 29 -16.15 -4.56 -18.79
CA GLU A 29 -17.24 -3.70 -19.27
C GLU A 29 -16.90 -3.00 -20.60
N LYS A 30 -15.72 -3.26 -21.20
CA LYS A 30 -15.21 -2.66 -22.45
C LYS A 30 -15.09 -1.13 -22.41
N LEU A 31 -14.83 -0.59 -21.23
CA LEU A 31 -14.53 0.83 -20.99
C LEU A 31 -13.03 1.13 -21.17
N LEU A 32 -12.18 0.11 -21.09
CA LEU A 32 -10.75 0.18 -21.40
C LEU A 32 -10.38 -0.85 -22.47
N PRO A 33 -9.37 -0.57 -23.31
CA PRO A 33 -8.92 -1.49 -24.36
C PRO A 33 -8.17 -2.71 -23.82
N GLY A 34 -7.65 -2.63 -22.58
CA GLY A 34 -6.89 -3.68 -21.92
C GLY A 34 -6.78 -3.47 -20.42
N SER A 35 -5.99 -4.30 -19.76
CA SER A 35 -5.77 -4.29 -18.31
C SER A 35 -4.28 -4.29 -17.92
N GLN A 36 -3.39 -3.88 -18.83
CA GLN A 36 -1.97 -3.75 -18.51
C GLN A 36 -1.77 -2.71 -17.41
N PHE A 37 -1.31 -3.18 -16.25
CA PHE A 37 -1.19 -2.40 -15.04
C PHE A 37 0.25 -2.01 -14.75
N THR A 38 0.43 -0.75 -14.37
CA THR A 38 1.68 -0.27 -13.78
C THR A 38 1.44 0.60 -12.55
N CYS A 39 2.41 0.63 -11.65
CA CYS A 39 2.45 1.54 -10.52
C CYS A 39 3.85 2.11 -10.41
N VAL A 40 3.98 3.41 -10.59
CA VAL A 40 5.25 4.14 -10.55
C VAL A 40 5.20 5.20 -9.46
N ASN A 41 6.37 5.51 -8.88
CA ASN A 41 6.50 6.69 -8.02
C ASN A 41 6.63 7.95 -8.89
N GLY A 42 6.05 9.08 -8.47
CA GLY A 42 6.15 10.32 -9.24
C GLY A 42 7.59 10.71 -9.56
N ALA A 43 8.54 10.51 -8.65
CA ALA A 43 9.95 10.78 -8.91
C ALA A 43 10.54 9.94 -10.05
N GLU A 44 10.00 8.76 -10.32
CA GLU A 44 10.45 7.90 -11.41
C GLU A 44 10.13 8.46 -12.80
N LEU A 45 9.18 9.38 -12.92
CA LEU A 45 8.86 10.04 -14.18
C LEU A 45 9.94 11.03 -14.63
N LYS A 46 10.82 11.46 -13.71
CA LYS A 46 11.96 12.30 -14.05
C LYS A 46 13.00 11.52 -14.86
N GLY A 47 13.49 12.13 -15.92
CA GLY A 47 14.59 11.59 -16.71
C GLY A 47 15.94 11.76 -16.01
N MET A 48 16.94 11.00 -16.43
CA MET A 48 18.34 11.16 -15.97
C MET A 48 19.03 12.35 -16.65
N TYR A 49 18.57 12.76 -17.84
CA TYR A 49 19.11 13.86 -18.63
C TYR A 49 17.98 14.76 -19.11
N VAL A 50 18.30 16.03 -19.43
CA VAL A 50 17.35 16.98 -20.02
C VAL A 50 16.81 16.41 -21.33
N GLY A 51 15.50 16.48 -21.53
CA GLY A 51 14.82 15.90 -22.69
C GLY A 51 14.43 14.44 -22.56
N HIS A 52 14.68 13.78 -21.40
CA HIS A 52 14.33 12.38 -21.18
C HIS A 52 13.05 12.17 -20.37
N SER A 53 12.55 13.21 -19.70
CA SER A 53 11.35 13.09 -18.87
C SER A 53 10.08 12.93 -19.71
N ALA A 54 9.94 13.69 -20.80
CA ALA A 54 8.79 13.61 -21.68
C ALA A 54 8.67 12.25 -22.39
N PRO A 55 9.71 11.72 -23.07
CA PRO A 55 9.65 10.37 -23.67
C PRO A 55 9.33 9.28 -22.65
N LYS A 56 9.86 9.37 -21.44
CA LYS A 56 9.61 8.41 -20.36
C LYS A 56 8.15 8.43 -19.92
N THR A 57 7.58 9.61 -19.74
CA THR A 57 6.17 9.79 -19.39
C THR A 57 5.28 9.27 -20.51
N LYS A 58 5.61 9.56 -21.77
CA LYS A 58 4.88 9.08 -22.94
C LYS A 58 4.89 7.54 -23.03
N ALA A 59 6.06 6.91 -22.92
CA ALA A 59 6.19 5.45 -22.93
C ALA A 59 5.34 4.77 -21.84
N LEU A 60 5.22 5.38 -20.65
CA LEU A 60 4.36 4.88 -19.60
C LEU A 60 2.90 4.73 -20.06
N PHE A 61 2.39 5.70 -20.80
CA PHE A 61 1.02 5.68 -21.33
C PHE A 61 0.87 4.75 -22.54
N GLU A 62 1.88 4.67 -23.40
CA GLU A 62 1.85 3.76 -24.58
C GLU A 62 1.83 2.29 -24.15
N GLU A 63 2.51 1.93 -23.07
CA GLU A 63 2.69 0.55 -22.62
C GLU A 63 1.62 0.04 -21.65
N ASN A 64 0.81 0.93 -21.05
CA ASN A 64 -0.09 0.55 -19.97
C ASN A 64 -1.50 1.14 -20.15
N ASP A 65 -2.52 0.38 -19.70
CA ASP A 65 -3.93 0.78 -19.71
C ASP A 65 -4.36 1.35 -18.36
N ILE A 66 -3.73 0.88 -17.27
CA ILE A 66 -4.02 1.27 -15.89
C ILE A 66 -2.74 1.77 -15.26
N ILE A 67 -2.69 3.06 -14.96
CA ILE A 67 -1.49 3.74 -14.48
C ILE A 67 -1.77 4.31 -13.09
N VAL A 68 -1.04 3.82 -12.09
CA VAL A 68 -1.03 4.42 -10.74
C VAL A 68 0.25 5.21 -10.57
N ILE A 69 0.12 6.51 -10.32
CA ILE A 69 1.24 7.39 -10.00
C ILE A 69 1.20 7.65 -8.49
N ASP A 70 2.06 6.93 -7.79
CA ASP A 70 2.17 7.03 -6.34
C ASP A 70 3.09 8.19 -5.95
N GLU A 71 2.74 8.91 -4.89
CA GLU A 71 3.49 10.09 -4.44
C GLU A 71 3.78 11.10 -5.56
N ALA A 72 2.77 11.43 -6.39
CA ALA A 72 2.95 12.31 -7.54
C ALA A 72 3.55 13.68 -7.17
N TYR A 73 3.35 14.16 -5.93
CA TYR A 73 4.01 15.38 -5.42
C TYR A 73 5.54 15.28 -5.42
N SER A 74 6.12 14.08 -5.45
CA SER A 74 7.57 13.88 -5.57
C SER A 74 8.13 14.36 -6.92
N LEU A 75 7.26 14.59 -7.92
CA LEU A 75 7.62 15.25 -9.16
C LEU A 75 8.14 16.67 -8.93
N THR A 76 7.57 17.42 -8.00
CA THR A 76 8.01 18.80 -7.74
C THR A 76 9.20 18.88 -6.78
N GLY A 77 9.44 17.82 -5.98
CA GLY A 77 10.48 17.80 -4.94
C GLY A 77 10.15 18.76 -3.79
N ASP A 78 11.14 18.94 -2.87
CA ASP A 78 11.00 19.84 -1.70
C ASP A 78 11.29 21.31 -2.04
N ARG A 79 11.36 21.67 -3.32
CA ARG A 79 11.68 23.04 -3.77
C ARG A 79 10.40 23.81 -4.09
N SER A 80 10.42 25.11 -3.80
CA SER A 80 9.32 26.03 -4.09
C SER A 80 9.03 26.18 -5.60
N GLU A 81 10.01 25.84 -6.46
CA GLU A 81 9.84 25.80 -7.91
C GLU A 81 10.31 24.46 -8.48
N PRO A 82 9.52 23.83 -9.38
CA PRO A 82 9.91 22.62 -10.07
C PRO A 82 11.17 22.83 -10.92
N ASP A 83 12.11 21.88 -10.86
CA ASP A 83 13.26 21.85 -11.77
C ASP A 83 12.83 21.59 -13.23
N SER A 84 13.78 21.69 -14.18
CA SER A 84 13.49 21.50 -15.61
C SER A 84 12.94 20.11 -15.91
N PHE A 85 13.42 19.06 -15.22
CA PHE A 85 12.95 17.67 -15.38
C PHE A 85 11.52 17.50 -14.90
N SER A 86 11.19 18.12 -13.78
CA SER A 86 9.84 18.14 -13.21
C SER A 86 8.86 18.84 -14.13
N ARG A 87 9.23 20.03 -14.64
CA ARG A 87 8.38 20.78 -15.58
C ARG A 87 8.12 20.02 -16.87
N GLU A 88 9.15 19.36 -17.42
CA GLU A 88 9.04 18.54 -18.62
C GLU A 88 8.12 17.34 -18.39
N ALA A 89 8.30 16.59 -17.29
CA ALA A 89 7.45 15.47 -16.94
C ALA A 89 5.99 15.87 -16.72
N ILE A 90 5.74 16.95 -15.99
CA ILE A 90 4.39 17.46 -15.71
C ILE A 90 3.72 17.95 -17.00
N ALA A 91 4.44 18.67 -17.87
CA ALA A 91 3.89 19.12 -19.14
C ALA A 91 3.47 17.94 -20.04
N GLN A 92 4.31 16.93 -20.16
CA GLN A 92 3.98 15.72 -20.91
C GLN A 92 2.82 14.96 -20.25
N LEU A 93 2.81 14.84 -18.93
CA LEU A 93 1.71 14.19 -18.21
C LEU A 93 0.36 14.85 -18.51
N VAL A 94 0.31 16.17 -18.56
CA VAL A 94 -0.92 16.91 -18.92
C VAL A 94 -1.38 16.59 -20.34
N ILE A 95 -0.43 16.42 -21.28
CA ILE A 95 -0.73 16.03 -22.67
C ILE A 95 -1.32 14.62 -22.71
N GLU A 96 -0.65 13.65 -22.08
CA GLU A 96 -1.09 12.26 -22.05
C GLU A 96 -2.46 12.11 -21.38
N LEU A 97 -2.72 12.85 -20.30
CA LEU A 97 -4.03 12.84 -19.62
C LEU A 97 -5.16 13.38 -20.52
N GLU A 98 -4.87 14.26 -21.47
CA GLU A 98 -5.84 14.74 -22.44
C GLU A 98 -6.02 13.78 -23.61
N GLU A 99 -4.91 13.31 -24.19
CA GLU A 99 -4.93 12.42 -25.35
C GLU A 99 -5.55 11.05 -25.01
N HIS A 100 -5.36 10.60 -23.77
CA HIS A 100 -5.83 9.29 -23.28
C HIS A 100 -6.98 9.39 -22.26
N ALA A 101 -7.80 10.43 -22.38
CA ALA A 101 -8.89 10.72 -21.44
C ALA A 101 -9.89 9.57 -21.28
N GLU A 102 -10.14 8.80 -22.34
CA GLU A 102 -11.20 7.78 -22.40
C GLU A 102 -10.64 6.34 -22.43
N ASP A 103 -9.40 6.13 -22.86
CA ASP A 103 -8.81 4.81 -23.11
C ASP A 103 -7.82 4.34 -22.04
N LYS A 104 -7.50 5.19 -21.04
CA LYS A 104 -6.63 4.85 -19.92
C LYS A 104 -7.30 5.18 -18.58
N LEU A 105 -7.03 4.36 -17.57
CA LEU A 105 -7.33 4.66 -16.17
C LEU A 105 -6.09 5.21 -15.48
N VAL A 106 -6.12 6.46 -15.06
CA VAL A 106 -5.01 7.10 -14.36
C VAL A 106 -5.40 7.42 -12.92
N ILE A 107 -4.58 7.01 -11.97
CA ILE A 107 -4.85 7.20 -10.56
C ILE A 107 -3.63 7.84 -9.90
N PHE A 108 -3.83 9.04 -9.34
CA PHE A 108 -2.88 9.69 -8.45
C PHE A 108 -3.10 9.16 -7.03
N ALA A 109 -2.11 8.50 -6.46
CA ALA A 109 -2.19 7.95 -5.11
C ALA A 109 -1.25 8.69 -4.16
N GLU A 110 -1.66 8.86 -2.92
CA GLU A 110 -0.85 9.45 -1.86
C GLU A 110 -0.88 8.60 -0.60
N TYR A 111 0.27 8.53 0.07
CA TYR A 111 0.41 8.06 1.45
C TYR A 111 0.34 9.24 2.44
N GLY A 112 -0.78 9.95 2.46
CA GLY A 112 -1.03 11.04 3.41
C GLY A 112 -1.93 10.60 4.56
N GLY A 113 -1.80 11.26 5.72
CA GLY A 113 -2.51 10.92 6.94
C GLY A 113 -4.04 10.82 6.79
N THR A 114 -4.63 10.08 7.71
CA THR A 114 -6.07 9.75 7.78
C THR A 114 -6.95 10.94 8.13
N ASP A 115 -6.35 12.03 8.56
CA ASP A 115 -7.05 13.25 8.87
C ASP A 115 -6.89 14.24 7.73
N VAL A 116 -8.01 14.87 7.40
CA VAL A 116 -8.16 16.01 6.51
C VAL A 116 -7.46 17.25 7.15
N ASP A 117 -6.28 17.05 7.73
CA ASP A 117 -5.45 18.15 8.14
C ASP A 117 -4.89 18.82 6.90
N GLU A 118 -5.65 19.81 6.44
CA GLU A 118 -5.38 20.62 5.25
C GLU A 118 -3.98 21.26 5.22
N LYS A 119 -3.26 21.22 6.35
CA LYS A 119 -1.99 21.94 6.53
C LYS A 119 -0.74 21.23 6.01
N ASN A 120 -0.80 19.93 5.69
CA ASN A 120 0.37 19.17 5.21
C ASN A 120 0.03 18.20 4.07
N ASN A 121 -0.98 18.51 3.26
CA ASN A 121 -1.36 17.66 2.15
C ASN A 121 -0.53 18.01 0.90
N LYS A 122 0.64 17.37 0.77
CA LYS A 122 1.55 17.56 -0.37
C LYS A 122 0.89 17.29 -1.72
N MET A 123 -0.04 16.33 -1.79
CA MET A 123 -0.78 16.03 -3.01
C MET A 123 -1.72 17.19 -3.38
N LYS A 124 -2.42 17.77 -2.40
CA LYS A 124 -3.28 18.93 -2.63
C LYS A 124 -2.45 20.10 -3.14
N GLU A 125 -1.31 20.38 -2.52
CA GLU A 125 -0.38 21.42 -2.97
C GLU A 125 0.10 21.16 -4.41
N PHE A 126 0.48 19.93 -4.72
CA PHE A 126 0.87 19.53 -6.07
C PHE A 126 -0.25 19.75 -7.09
N ILE A 127 -1.46 19.30 -6.78
CA ILE A 127 -2.63 19.45 -7.68
C ILE A 127 -3.01 20.92 -7.85
N ASP A 128 -3.01 21.71 -6.77
CA ASP A 128 -3.35 23.14 -6.82
C ASP A 128 -2.31 23.95 -7.62
N ALA A 129 -1.04 23.55 -7.57
CA ALA A 129 0.03 24.14 -8.36
C ALA A 129 -0.03 23.75 -9.86
N ASN A 130 -0.80 22.73 -10.22
CA ASN A 130 -0.88 22.21 -11.58
C ASN A 130 -2.34 22.22 -12.12
N PRO A 131 -2.87 23.37 -12.55
CA PRO A 131 -4.25 23.51 -13.01
C PRO A 131 -4.62 22.56 -14.15
N GLY A 132 -3.65 22.22 -15.03
CA GLY A 132 -3.83 21.25 -16.10
C GLY A 132 -4.15 19.85 -15.60
N ILE A 133 -3.51 19.39 -14.53
CA ILE A 133 -3.81 18.10 -13.89
C ILE A 133 -5.13 18.22 -13.12
N LYS A 134 -5.29 19.29 -12.34
CA LYS A 134 -6.48 19.53 -11.51
C LYS A 134 -7.79 19.45 -12.30
N SER A 135 -7.84 20.07 -13.47
CA SER A 135 -9.04 20.10 -14.31
C SER A 135 -9.42 18.73 -14.90
N ARG A 136 -8.52 17.76 -14.90
CA ARG A 136 -8.72 16.42 -15.45
C ARG A 136 -9.08 15.38 -14.40
N ILE A 137 -8.89 15.69 -13.11
CA ILE A 137 -9.30 14.79 -12.02
C ILE A 137 -10.81 14.77 -11.92
N ASN A 138 -11.39 13.59 -12.20
CA ASN A 138 -12.84 13.38 -12.18
C ASN A 138 -13.37 13.14 -10.78
N SER A 139 -12.66 12.33 -9.95
CA SER A 139 -13.13 11.97 -8.63
C SER A 139 -11.97 11.77 -7.64
N THR A 140 -12.25 12.01 -6.37
CA THR A 140 -11.33 11.74 -5.27
C THR A 140 -11.94 10.71 -4.34
N PHE A 141 -11.20 9.63 -4.09
CA PHE A 141 -11.58 8.55 -3.18
C PHE A 141 -10.73 8.61 -1.91
N TYR A 142 -11.39 8.56 -0.76
CA TYR A 142 -10.73 8.56 0.54
C TYR A 142 -10.72 7.15 1.12
N PHE A 143 -9.54 6.68 1.53
CA PHE A 143 -9.30 5.37 2.12
C PHE A 143 -8.95 5.54 3.60
N PRO A 144 -9.93 5.47 4.51
CA PRO A 144 -9.67 5.57 5.93
C PRO A 144 -8.80 4.40 6.42
N SER A 145 -8.11 4.60 7.55
CA SER A 145 -7.44 3.49 8.24
C SER A 145 -8.45 2.45 8.69
N TYR A 146 -8.02 1.19 8.65
CA TYR A 146 -8.84 0.07 9.08
C TYR A 146 -9.03 0.06 10.60
N THR A 147 -10.21 -0.33 11.02
CA THR A 147 -10.53 -0.66 12.41
C THR A 147 -9.90 -1.99 12.81
N ALA A 148 -9.75 -2.24 14.11
CA ALA A 148 -9.18 -3.49 14.60
C ALA A 148 -9.96 -4.75 14.14
N PRO A 149 -11.29 -4.77 14.08
CA PRO A 149 -12.04 -5.89 13.49
C PRO A 149 -11.76 -6.09 12.00
N GLU A 150 -11.65 -5.01 11.20
CA GLU A 150 -11.30 -5.09 9.77
C GLU A 150 -9.89 -5.62 9.57
N MET A 151 -8.94 -5.21 10.42
CA MET A 151 -7.57 -5.74 10.43
C MET A 151 -7.54 -7.25 10.71
N ALA A 152 -8.41 -7.74 11.59
CA ALA A 152 -8.54 -9.17 11.85
C ALA A 152 -9.07 -9.92 10.61
N GLU A 153 -10.03 -9.34 9.88
CA GLU A 153 -10.50 -9.96 8.62
C GLU A 153 -9.42 -9.94 7.53
N ILE A 154 -8.61 -8.89 7.44
CA ILE A 154 -7.46 -8.83 6.51
C ILE A 154 -6.44 -9.92 6.88
N PHE A 155 -6.13 -10.11 8.17
CA PHE A 155 -5.29 -11.20 8.64
C PHE A 155 -5.83 -12.57 8.22
N LYS A 156 -7.14 -12.81 8.42
CA LYS A 156 -7.83 -14.03 7.98
C LYS A 156 -7.68 -14.27 6.48
N LYS A 157 -7.83 -13.21 5.67
CA LYS A 157 -7.63 -13.30 4.21
C LYS A 157 -6.22 -13.77 3.84
N HIS A 158 -5.19 -13.29 4.53
CA HIS A 158 -3.82 -13.77 4.31
C HIS A 158 -3.67 -15.25 4.65
N ALA A 159 -4.31 -15.73 5.72
CA ALA A 159 -4.30 -17.13 6.09
C ALA A 159 -5.01 -17.99 5.03
N GLU A 160 -6.21 -17.57 4.58
CA GLU A 160 -6.99 -18.27 3.56
C GLU A 160 -6.22 -18.40 2.22
N ILE A 161 -5.64 -17.28 1.73
CA ILE A 161 -4.86 -17.26 0.49
C ILE A 161 -3.64 -18.18 0.60
N SER A 162 -3.04 -18.28 1.78
CA SER A 162 -1.88 -19.15 2.03
C SER A 162 -2.27 -20.60 2.35
N GLY A 163 -3.56 -20.93 2.37
CA GLY A 163 -4.09 -22.26 2.62
C GLY A 163 -3.98 -22.71 4.08
N TYR A 164 -3.88 -21.77 5.03
CA TYR A 164 -3.86 -22.09 6.46
C TYR A 164 -5.27 -22.09 7.05
N GLU A 165 -5.52 -23.06 7.90
CA GLU A 165 -6.75 -23.18 8.69
C GLU A 165 -6.53 -22.53 10.07
N LEU A 166 -7.33 -21.52 10.40
CA LEU A 166 -7.28 -20.84 11.69
C LEU A 166 -8.11 -21.60 12.75
N PRO A 167 -7.71 -21.58 14.04
CA PRO A 167 -8.49 -22.16 15.12
C PRO A 167 -9.80 -21.34 15.34
N GLU A 168 -10.86 -21.95 15.90
CA GLU A 168 -12.15 -21.29 16.10
C GLU A 168 -12.06 -19.95 16.86
N ASN A 169 -11.17 -19.87 17.84
CA ASN A 169 -10.96 -18.68 18.70
C ASN A 169 -9.88 -17.73 18.21
N TRP A 170 -9.53 -17.75 16.91
CA TRP A 170 -8.46 -16.93 16.33
C TRP A 170 -8.72 -15.42 16.39
N LYS A 171 -9.99 -15.00 16.28
CA LYS A 171 -10.40 -13.61 16.02
C LYS A 171 -10.13 -12.68 17.20
N GLU A 172 -10.44 -13.14 18.41
CA GLU A 172 -10.35 -12.31 19.62
C GLU A 172 -8.92 -11.82 19.89
N PRO A 173 -7.87 -12.67 19.97
CA PRO A 173 -6.52 -12.20 20.24
C PRO A 173 -5.95 -11.31 19.12
N ILE A 174 -6.32 -11.54 17.85
CA ILE A 174 -5.91 -10.72 16.72
C ILE A 174 -6.56 -9.32 16.82
N THR A 175 -7.87 -9.26 17.07
CA THR A 175 -8.59 -7.99 17.24
C THR A 175 -8.05 -7.21 18.43
N ALA A 176 -7.82 -7.88 19.57
CA ALA A 176 -7.24 -7.25 20.76
C ALA A 176 -5.82 -6.71 20.50
N TYR A 177 -5.01 -7.40 19.72
CA TYR A 177 -3.70 -6.89 19.29
C TYR A 177 -3.85 -5.61 18.47
N PHE A 178 -4.67 -5.62 17.43
CA PHE A 178 -4.84 -4.45 16.56
C PHE A 178 -5.51 -3.27 17.27
N SER A 179 -6.39 -3.52 18.25
CA SER A 179 -6.98 -2.43 19.06
C SER A 179 -5.94 -1.58 19.79
N THR A 180 -4.76 -2.14 20.07
CA THR A 180 -3.63 -1.39 20.66
C THR A 180 -2.76 -0.68 19.61
N ARG A 181 -2.99 -0.94 18.31
CA ARG A 181 -2.14 -0.46 17.21
C ARG A 181 -2.80 0.61 16.34
N VAL A 182 -4.12 0.52 16.13
CA VAL A 182 -4.86 1.36 15.17
C VAL A 182 -4.76 2.87 15.40
N ASN A 183 -4.38 3.28 16.61
CA ASN A 183 -4.19 4.70 16.96
C ASN A 183 -2.72 5.17 16.88
N ASP A 184 -1.80 4.31 16.45
CA ASP A 184 -0.40 4.71 16.30
C ASP A 184 -0.22 5.54 15.02
N GLU A 185 0.54 6.64 15.09
CA GLU A 185 0.83 7.52 13.96
C GLU A 185 1.46 6.79 12.77
N ASN A 186 2.24 5.74 13.04
CA ASN A 186 2.91 4.92 12.02
C ASN A 186 2.17 3.61 11.76
N PHE A 187 0.85 3.57 11.97
CA PHE A 187 0.08 2.37 11.74
C PHE A 187 0.04 1.98 10.25
N GLY A 188 0.57 0.81 9.94
CA GLY A 188 0.75 0.34 8.56
C GLY A 188 -0.46 -0.35 7.93
N ASN A 189 -1.62 -0.37 8.61
CA ASN A 189 -2.86 -0.96 8.11
C ASN A 189 -2.63 -2.40 7.61
N GLY A 190 -3.08 -2.74 6.40
CA GLY A 190 -2.97 -4.08 5.83
C GLY A 190 -1.53 -4.63 5.77
N ARG A 191 -0.51 -3.77 5.73
CA ARG A 191 0.89 -4.20 5.83
C ARG A 191 1.20 -4.80 7.20
N GLU A 192 0.63 -4.25 8.29
CA GLU A 192 0.79 -4.84 9.64
C GLU A 192 0.03 -6.17 9.78
N ALA A 193 -1.16 -6.30 9.17
CA ALA A 193 -1.88 -7.57 9.16
C ALA A 193 -1.07 -8.66 8.48
N ARG A 194 -0.46 -8.36 7.34
CA ARG A 194 0.45 -9.25 6.63
C ARG A 194 1.68 -9.60 7.47
N ALA A 195 2.33 -8.60 8.07
CA ALA A 195 3.50 -8.82 8.91
C ALA A 195 3.20 -9.71 10.13
N LEU A 196 2.02 -9.53 10.75
CA LEU A 196 1.59 -10.40 11.84
C LEU A 196 1.35 -11.83 11.34
N PHE A 197 0.71 -12.01 10.19
CA PHE A 197 0.49 -13.31 9.59
C PHE A 197 1.82 -14.02 9.27
N GLU A 198 2.81 -13.33 8.72
CA GLU A 198 4.16 -13.85 8.47
C GLU A 198 4.83 -14.33 9.78
N LYS A 199 4.64 -13.60 10.89
CA LYS A 199 5.13 -14.02 12.22
C LYS A 199 4.42 -15.27 12.72
N VAL A 200 3.11 -15.40 12.49
CA VAL A 200 2.34 -16.62 12.81
C VAL A 200 2.89 -17.81 12.02
N SER A 201 3.13 -17.64 10.73
CA SER A 201 3.72 -18.70 9.88
C SER A 201 5.08 -19.16 10.39
N VAL A 202 5.91 -18.24 10.89
CA VAL A 202 7.20 -18.57 11.51
C VAL A 202 7.01 -19.36 12.82
N GLN A 203 6.01 -19.03 13.66
CA GLN A 203 5.73 -19.79 14.89
C GLN A 203 5.24 -21.21 14.57
N MET A 204 4.35 -21.33 13.57
CA MET A 204 3.90 -22.64 13.07
C MET A 204 5.08 -23.51 12.61
N ALA A 205 5.97 -22.93 11.78
CA ALA A 205 7.15 -23.64 11.29
C ALA A 205 8.05 -24.13 12.44
N LYS A 206 8.31 -23.29 13.44
CA LYS A 206 9.10 -23.64 14.63
C LYS A 206 8.47 -24.80 15.41
N ARG A 207 7.15 -24.76 15.62
CA ARG A 207 6.41 -25.83 16.30
C ARG A 207 6.52 -27.14 15.53
N ILE A 208 6.27 -27.12 14.24
CA ILE A 208 6.33 -28.32 13.38
C ILE A 208 7.73 -28.93 13.38
N MET A 209 8.78 -28.08 13.29
CA MET A 209 10.17 -28.55 13.36
C MET A 209 10.54 -29.09 14.74
N GLY A 210 10.02 -28.49 15.82
CA GLY A 210 10.22 -28.96 17.19
C GLY A 210 9.55 -30.31 17.42
N ASP A 211 8.32 -30.49 16.96
CA ASP A 211 7.58 -31.74 17.01
C ASP A 211 8.30 -32.86 16.21
N ALA A 212 8.88 -32.51 15.04
CA ALA A 212 9.66 -33.47 14.22
C ALA A 212 10.96 -33.97 14.92
N ASN A 213 11.67 -33.07 15.61
CA ASN A 213 12.90 -33.43 16.35
C ASN A 213 12.64 -34.24 17.63
N GLY A 214 11.41 -34.24 18.14
CA GLY A 214 10.99 -35.00 19.34
C GLY A 214 10.68 -36.49 19.11
N GLY A 215 11.04 -37.05 17.95
CA GLY A 215 10.89 -38.50 17.67
C GLY A 215 9.58 -38.88 16.96
N LEU A 216 8.74 -37.95 16.59
CA LEU A 216 7.54 -38.15 15.75
C LEU A 216 7.91 -38.09 14.26
N GLN A 217 8.94 -38.77 13.84
CA GLN A 217 9.43 -38.83 12.46
C GLN A 217 8.47 -39.52 11.48
N ASN A 218 7.34 -40.04 11.91
CA ASN A 218 6.35 -40.72 11.07
C ASN A 218 5.06 -39.91 10.99
N SER A 219 4.91 -39.26 9.86
CA SER A 219 3.71 -38.53 9.37
C SER A 219 3.58 -37.08 9.84
N ILE A 220 4.43 -36.19 9.34
CA ILE A 220 4.01 -34.81 9.17
C ILE A 220 2.89 -34.86 8.12
N ASN A 221 1.65 -35.01 8.56
CA ASN A 221 0.48 -35.00 7.68
C ASN A 221 0.37 -33.59 7.10
N GLU A 222 0.18 -33.48 5.79
CA GLU A 222 -0.02 -32.21 5.08
C GLU A 222 -1.09 -31.34 5.73
N LYS A 223 -2.11 -31.97 6.33
CA LYS A 223 -3.14 -31.29 7.10
C LYS A 223 -2.59 -30.63 8.37
N ALA A 224 -1.65 -31.26 9.08
CA ALA A 224 -1.05 -30.69 10.30
C ALA A 224 -0.17 -29.47 10.00
N ILE A 225 0.44 -29.41 8.81
CA ILE A 225 1.25 -28.27 8.36
C ILE A 225 0.37 -27.04 8.13
N LYS A 226 -0.87 -27.22 7.69
CA LYS A 226 -1.81 -26.15 7.38
C LYS A 226 -2.63 -25.67 8.58
N GLN A 227 -2.66 -26.44 9.67
CA GLN A 227 -3.42 -26.10 10.88
C GLN A 227 -2.65 -25.14 11.78
N CYS A 228 -3.12 -23.89 11.88
CA CYS A 228 -2.69 -22.92 12.86
C CYS A 228 -3.28 -23.26 14.24
N ARG A 229 -2.46 -23.17 15.30
CA ARG A 229 -2.90 -23.30 16.69
C ARG A 229 -2.97 -21.92 17.34
N ILE A 230 -3.79 -21.80 18.37
CA ILE A 230 -3.88 -20.54 19.12
C ILE A 230 -2.52 -20.12 19.71
N SER A 231 -1.71 -21.08 20.14
CA SER A 231 -0.35 -20.83 20.64
C SER A 231 0.58 -20.19 19.61
N ASP A 232 0.39 -20.49 18.31
CA ASP A 232 1.18 -19.89 17.23
C ASP A 232 0.83 -18.41 17.10
N ILE A 233 -0.47 -18.07 17.21
CA ILE A 233 -0.99 -16.68 17.17
C ILE A 233 -0.48 -15.90 18.39
N GLU A 234 -0.63 -16.45 19.59
CA GLU A 234 -0.19 -15.80 20.83
C GLU A 234 1.33 -15.58 20.86
N GLY A 235 2.10 -16.57 20.37
CA GLY A 235 3.55 -16.46 20.23
C GLY A 235 3.96 -15.36 19.26
N ALA A 236 3.26 -15.23 18.13
CA ALA A 236 3.49 -14.18 17.14
C ALA A 236 3.15 -12.78 17.69
N ILE A 237 2.02 -12.64 18.39
CA ILE A 237 1.60 -11.39 19.02
C ILE A 237 2.60 -10.94 20.08
N ARG A 238 3.06 -11.84 20.94
CA ARG A 238 4.08 -11.55 21.96
C ARG A 238 5.35 -11.00 21.31
N ARG A 239 5.86 -11.68 20.28
CA ARG A 239 7.04 -11.25 19.53
C ARG A 239 6.83 -9.88 18.86
N ALA A 240 5.68 -9.66 18.24
CA ALA A 240 5.35 -8.38 17.62
C ALA A 240 5.33 -7.23 18.65
N ARG A 241 4.79 -7.46 19.85
CA ARG A 241 4.80 -6.48 20.94
C ARG A 241 6.21 -6.17 21.47
N GLU A 242 7.07 -7.17 21.55
CA GLU A 242 8.47 -7.00 21.98
C GLU A 242 9.25 -6.15 20.97
N GLU A 243 9.12 -6.45 19.68
CA GLU A 243 9.76 -5.68 18.59
C GLU A 243 9.28 -4.21 18.58
N ASN A 244 7.97 -3.98 18.72
CA ASN A 244 7.43 -2.63 18.78
C ASN A 244 7.94 -1.83 19.99
N LYS A 245 8.10 -2.45 21.16
CA LYS A 245 8.69 -1.81 22.34
C LYS A 245 10.16 -1.42 22.11
N GLN A 246 10.93 -2.27 21.43
CA GLN A 246 12.33 -1.98 21.11
C GLN A 246 12.47 -0.81 20.16
N ILE A 247 11.61 -0.72 19.13
CA ILE A 247 11.59 0.40 18.18
C ILE A 247 11.24 1.70 18.91
N SER A 248 10.17 1.70 19.71
CA SER A 248 9.76 2.89 20.49
C SER A 248 10.81 3.32 21.52
N GLY A 249 11.54 2.38 22.10
CA GLY A 249 12.66 2.65 23.01
C GLY A 249 13.84 3.31 22.30
N ARG A 250 14.18 2.87 21.10
CA ARG A 250 15.28 3.45 20.28
C ARG A 250 14.97 4.86 19.82
N VAL A 251 13.74 5.14 19.40
CA VAL A 251 13.30 6.48 18.99
C VAL A 251 13.40 7.47 20.16
N LYS A 252 13.01 7.07 21.38
CA LYS A 252 13.16 7.92 22.59
C LYS A 252 14.60 8.22 22.97
N VAL A 253 15.54 7.32 22.71
CA VAL A 253 16.97 7.53 22.97
C VAL A 253 17.57 8.50 21.93
N HIS A 254 17.19 8.39 20.66
CA HIS A 254 17.69 9.28 19.60
C HIS A 254 17.23 10.72 19.79
N ASN A 255 15.97 10.93 20.23
CA ASN A 255 15.46 12.27 20.53
C ASN A 255 16.03 12.89 21.83
N ARG A 256 16.79 12.12 22.66
CA ARG A 256 17.50 12.64 23.85
C ARG A 256 18.95 13.00 23.57
N ILE A 257 19.50 12.63 22.41
CA ILE A 257 20.89 12.89 22.04
C ILE A 257 21.01 13.98 20.95
N GLY A 258 19.88 14.56 20.54
CA GLY A 258 19.86 15.69 19.61
C GLY A 258 20.30 17.00 20.31
N PHE A 259 21.53 17.42 20.05
CA PHE A 259 22.01 18.79 20.22
C PHE A 259 21.52 19.64 19.05
#